data_667953e9efa951612b5f31088567504d
#
_entry.id   667953e9efa951612b5f31088567504d
#
_cell.length_a   1.000
_cell.length_b   1.000
_cell.length_c   1.000
_cell.angle_alpha   90.00
_cell.angle_beta   90.00
_cell.angle_gamma   90.00
#
_symmetry.space_group_name_H-M   'P 1'
#
loop_
_entity.id
_entity.type
_entity.pdbx_description
1 polymer ?
#
loop_
_entity_poly.entity_id
_entity_poly.type
_entity_poly.pdbx_seq_one_letter_code
_entity_poly.pdbx_strand_id
1 'polypeptide(L)'
;MNSATVDCPQAVTVSSSQELGSCSGSGTATSTLTVTNTSGSTAYVKVEYSTDGGSTYTEENASATILTGTGSLFSENVAHGSAITWRVTSSDTSASFTGLTPTTVASGTVDCPVIDVSAVQELGSCSAGAATSTLTLSNSNSANTTAYFLVEYSVDGGSNWTQKAANQSVAKNASATLTQ
;
A
#
# COMPACT_ATOMS: atom_id res chain seq x y z
N MET A 1 -18.06 -24.90 -50.28
CA MET A 1 -17.14 -25.06 -49.14
C MET A 1 -17.05 -23.70 -48.47
N ASN A 2 -17.58 -23.57 -47.24
CA ASN A 2 -17.39 -22.35 -46.45
C ASN A 2 -15.97 -22.32 -45.95
N SER A 3 -15.18 -21.34 -46.41
CA SER A 3 -13.86 -21.05 -45.84
C SER A 3 -14.13 -20.47 -44.46
N ALA A 4 -13.83 -21.21 -43.39
CA ALA A 4 -13.79 -20.67 -42.05
C ALA A 4 -12.54 -19.76 -41.94
N THR A 5 -12.76 -18.48 -41.82
CA THR A 5 -11.67 -17.52 -41.49
C THR A 5 -11.27 -17.78 -40.04
N VAL A 6 -10.04 -18.14 -39.84
CA VAL A 6 -9.48 -18.18 -38.48
C VAL A 6 -9.18 -16.75 -38.09
N ASP A 7 -10.00 -16.19 -37.22
CA ASP A 7 -9.78 -14.88 -36.64
C ASP A 7 -8.86 -15.04 -35.40
N CYS A 8 -7.60 -14.68 -35.55
CA CYS A 8 -6.65 -14.73 -34.47
C CYS A 8 -6.67 -13.41 -33.69
N PRO A 9 -6.67 -13.44 -32.34
CA PRO A 9 -6.64 -12.22 -31.55
C PRO A 9 -5.44 -11.34 -31.92
N GLN A 10 -5.68 -10.06 -32.10
CA GLN A 10 -4.67 -9.07 -32.41
C GLN A 10 -4.47 -8.13 -31.23
N ALA A 11 -3.22 -7.76 -30.95
CA ALA A 11 -2.91 -6.75 -29.96
C ALA A 11 -3.45 -5.39 -30.41
N VAL A 12 -4.14 -4.68 -29.52
CA VAL A 12 -4.58 -3.29 -29.72
C VAL A 12 -3.75 -2.33 -28.89
N THR A 13 -3.63 -1.08 -29.35
CA THR A 13 -2.80 -0.09 -28.67
C THR A 13 -3.53 0.45 -27.44
N VAL A 14 -2.92 0.27 -26.28
CA VAL A 14 -3.33 0.87 -25.02
C VAL A 14 -2.15 1.62 -24.42
N SER A 15 -2.43 2.69 -23.69
CA SER A 15 -1.47 3.34 -22.80
C SER A 15 -1.79 2.95 -21.36
N SER A 16 -0.77 2.85 -20.51
CA SER A 16 -0.95 2.53 -19.11
C SER A 16 -0.01 3.33 -18.23
N SER A 17 -0.49 3.73 -17.07
CA SER A 17 0.27 4.41 -16.03
C SER A 17 -0.09 3.85 -14.67
N GLN A 18 0.89 3.87 -13.76
CA GLN A 18 0.73 3.44 -12.37
C GLN A 18 0.94 4.61 -11.43
N GLU A 19 0.11 4.70 -10.40
CA GLU A 19 0.26 5.63 -9.29
C GLU A 19 0.23 4.86 -7.96
N LEU A 20 1.05 5.30 -7.01
CA LEU A 20 1.00 4.84 -5.62
C LEU A 20 0.30 5.91 -4.79
N GLY A 21 -0.78 5.51 -4.13
CA GLY A 21 -1.52 6.35 -3.20
C GLY A 21 -0.76 6.62 -1.89
N SER A 22 -1.34 7.44 -1.04
CA SER A 22 -0.82 7.70 0.29
C SER A 22 -0.88 6.45 1.16
N CYS A 23 0.08 6.33 2.08
CA CYS A 23 0.10 5.25 3.04
C CYS A 23 -1.06 5.33 4.03
N SER A 24 -1.68 4.20 4.27
CA SER A 24 -2.67 4.02 5.35
C SER A 24 -1.99 3.84 6.71
N GLY A 25 -2.75 4.00 7.79
CA GLY A 25 -2.25 3.73 9.15
C GLY A 25 -1.87 2.27 9.40
N SER A 26 -2.25 1.36 8.51
CA SER A 26 -1.86 -0.07 8.56
C SER A 26 -0.55 -0.36 7.82
N GLY A 27 0.15 0.64 7.29
CA GLY A 27 1.40 0.46 6.56
C GLY A 27 1.22 -0.11 5.15
N THR A 28 0.06 0.13 4.54
CA THR A 28 -0.23 -0.24 3.14
C THR A 28 -0.45 1.00 2.29
N ALA A 29 -0.18 0.93 1.00
CA ALA A 29 -0.60 1.93 0.03
C ALA A 29 -1.39 1.27 -1.09
N THR A 30 -2.36 1.98 -1.66
CA THR A 30 -3.08 1.51 -2.84
C THR A 30 -2.26 1.84 -4.09
N SER A 31 -1.92 0.81 -4.87
CA SER A 31 -1.40 1.01 -6.22
C SER A 31 -2.56 1.03 -7.18
N THR A 32 -2.66 2.07 -8.00
CA THR A 32 -3.69 2.22 -9.02
C THR A 32 -3.05 2.18 -10.40
N LEU A 33 -3.53 1.26 -11.24
CA LEU A 33 -3.18 1.17 -12.65
C LEU A 33 -4.30 1.83 -13.46
N THR A 34 -3.96 2.80 -14.30
CA THR A 34 -4.85 3.37 -15.31
C THR A 34 -4.49 2.78 -16.65
N VAL A 35 -5.46 2.16 -17.34
CA VAL A 35 -5.29 1.66 -18.72
C VAL A 35 -6.24 2.43 -19.62
N THR A 36 -5.71 3.10 -20.64
CA THR A 36 -6.47 3.91 -21.60
C THR A 36 -6.37 3.28 -22.99
N ASN A 37 -7.51 3.08 -23.63
CA ASN A 37 -7.55 2.61 -25.01
C ASN A 37 -7.28 3.77 -25.98
N THR A 38 -6.13 3.74 -26.64
CA THR A 38 -5.70 4.73 -27.63
C THR A 38 -5.88 4.23 -29.07
N SER A 39 -6.46 3.04 -29.25
CA SER A 39 -6.76 2.47 -30.58
C SER A 39 -8.06 3.03 -31.17
N GLY A 40 -8.30 2.78 -32.45
CA GLY A 40 -9.54 3.14 -33.15
C GLY A 40 -10.71 2.16 -32.94
N SER A 41 -10.52 1.10 -32.16
CA SER A 41 -11.52 0.06 -31.90
C SER A 41 -11.64 -0.23 -30.40
N THR A 42 -12.65 -0.97 -29.98
CA THR A 42 -12.78 -1.46 -28.61
C THR A 42 -11.58 -2.34 -28.26
N ALA A 43 -10.99 -2.12 -27.09
CA ALA A 43 -9.94 -2.96 -26.54
C ALA A 43 -10.50 -3.85 -25.43
N TYR A 44 -10.04 -5.09 -25.39
CA TYR A 44 -10.21 -6.00 -24.27
C TYR A 44 -8.85 -6.14 -23.60
N VAL A 45 -8.81 -6.01 -22.29
CA VAL A 45 -7.54 -6.06 -21.56
C VAL A 45 -7.60 -7.08 -20.43
N LYS A 46 -6.59 -7.93 -20.39
CA LYS A 46 -6.27 -8.75 -19.23
C LYS A 46 -5.27 -7.99 -18.38
N VAL A 47 -5.55 -7.88 -17.09
CA VAL A 47 -4.70 -7.17 -16.12
C VAL A 47 -4.24 -8.12 -15.05
N GLU A 48 -2.95 -8.12 -14.78
CA GLU A 48 -2.31 -8.94 -13.78
C GLU A 48 -1.32 -8.09 -12.97
N TYR A 49 -1.12 -8.45 -11.70
CA TYR A 49 -0.13 -7.81 -10.84
C TYR A 49 0.76 -8.83 -10.15
N SER A 50 1.93 -8.36 -9.72
CA SER A 50 2.91 -9.08 -8.92
C SER A 50 3.32 -8.24 -7.73
N THR A 51 3.47 -8.85 -6.57
CA THR A 51 4.02 -8.22 -5.35
C THR A 51 5.36 -8.82 -4.94
N ASP A 52 5.93 -9.70 -5.76
CA ASP A 52 7.19 -10.41 -5.53
C ASP A 52 8.29 -10.06 -6.55
N GLY A 53 8.21 -8.85 -7.12
CA GLY A 53 9.18 -8.36 -8.11
C GLY A 53 9.02 -8.97 -9.49
N GLY A 54 7.83 -9.47 -9.83
CA GLY A 54 7.53 -10.05 -11.15
C GLY A 54 7.79 -11.54 -11.26
N SER A 55 8.05 -12.23 -10.14
CA SER A 55 8.29 -13.68 -10.13
C SER A 55 7.00 -14.46 -10.33
N THR A 56 5.92 -14.04 -9.68
CA THR A 56 4.57 -14.59 -9.87
C THR A 56 3.58 -13.47 -10.16
N TYR A 57 2.54 -13.79 -10.92
CA TYR A 57 1.48 -12.82 -11.28
C TYR A 57 0.12 -13.36 -10.87
N THR A 58 -0.66 -12.49 -10.26
CA THR A 58 -2.07 -12.72 -9.92
C THR A 58 -2.95 -11.97 -10.90
N GLU A 59 -4.03 -12.60 -11.35
CA GLU A 59 -5.00 -11.98 -12.24
C GLU A 59 -5.89 -11.03 -11.43
N GLU A 60 -5.89 -9.75 -11.81
CA GLU A 60 -6.81 -8.73 -11.30
C GLU A 60 -8.09 -8.69 -12.13
N ASN A 61 -7.96 -8.82 -13.44
CA ASN A 61 -9.09 -8.84 -14.35
C ASN A 61 -8.78 -9.71 -15.58
N ALA A 62 -9.66 -10.68 -15.85
CA ALA A 62 -9.50 -11.62 -16.96
C ALA A 62 -9.78 -10.99 -18.33
N SER A 63 -10.70 -10.01 -18.41
CA SER A 63 -11.04 -9.35 -19.67
C SER A 63 -11.91 -8.11 -19.43
N ALA A 64 -11.30 -6.96 -19.16
CA ALA A 64 -11.99 -5.69 -19.09
C ALA A 64 -12.22 -5.11 -20.50
N THR A 65 -13.41 -4.57 -20.75
CA THR A 65 -13.73 -3.89 -22.00
C THR A 65 -13.46 -2.39 -21.87
N ILE A 66 -12.64 -1.83 -22.76
CA ILE A 66 -12.31 -0.41 -22.77
C ILE A 66 -12.64 0.17 -24.14
N LEU A 67 -13.61 1.09 -24.20
CA LEU A 67 -14.01 1.75 -25.43
C LEU A 67 -12.91 2.71 -25.92
N THR A 68 -12.90 2.98 -27.21
CA THR A 68 -11.96 3.94 -27.82
C THR A 68 -11.96 5.28 -27.10
N GLY A 69 -10.79 5.78 -26.73
CA GLY A 69 -10.63 7.06 -26.06
C GLY A 69 -11.04 7.09 -24.58
N THR A 70 -11.40 5.94 -23.99
CA THR A 70 -11.74 5.84 -22.57
C THR A 70 -10.67 5.07 -21.81
N GLY A 71 -10.73 5.13 -20.46
CA GLY A 71 -9.84 4.40 -19.57
C GLY A 71 -10.58 3.60 -18.51
N SER A 72 -9.88 2.63 -17.92
CA SER A 72 -10.31 1.85 -16.76
C SER A 72 -9.25 1.89 -15.68
N LEU A 73 -9.67 1.81 -14.42
CA LEU A 73 -8.83 1.79 -13.24
C LEU A 73 -8.86 0.40 -12.60
N PHE A 74 -7.68 -0.06 -12.20
CA PHE A 74 -7.48 -1.30 -11.44
C PHE A 74 -6.64 -0.96 -10.21
N SER A 75 -6.90 -1.58 -9.06
CA SER A 75 -6.20 -1.19 -7.84
C SER A 75 -5.94 -2.37 -6.93
N GLU A 76 -4.77 -2.38 -6.29
CA GLU A 76 -4.34 -3.36 -5.31
C GLU A 76 -3.72 -2.68 -4.09
N ASN A 77 -3.98 -3.22 -2.90
CA ASN A 77 -3.38 -2.75 -1.65
C ASN A 77 -2.06 -3.48 -1.41
N VAL A 78 -0.99 -2.72 -1.31
CA VAL A 78 0.38 -3.24 -1.25
C VAL A 78 1.02 -2.87 0.09
N ALA A 79 1.59 -3.85 0.76
CA ALA A 79 2.26 -3.65 2.04
C ALA A 79 3.59 -2.90 1.89
N HIS A 80 4.00 -2.20 2.96
CA HIS A 80 5.33 -1.60 3.05
C HIS A 80 6.44 -2.61 2.72
N GLY A 81 7.44 -2.16 1.99
CA GLY A 81 8.59 -2.97 1.56
C GLY A 81 8.33 -3.89 0.36
N SER A 82 7.07 -4.02 -0.06
CA SER A 82 6.73 -4.82 -1.24
C SER A 82 6.84 -3.99 -2.52
N ALA A 83 7.37 -4.60 -3.58
CA ALA A 83 7.31 -4.02 -4.92
C ALA A 83 6.02 -4.46 -5.59
N ILE A 84 5.34 -3.55 -6.29
CA ILE A 84 4.21 -3.91 -7.15
C ILE A 84 4.59 -3.70 -8.60
N THR A 85 4.29 -4.69 -9.42
CA THR A 85 4.50 -4.65 -10.88
C THR A 85 3.20 -5.06 -11.55
N TRP A 86 2.69 -4.21 -12.42
CA TRP A 86 1.53 -4.51 -13.25
C TRP A 86 1.96 -4.97 -14.64
N ARG A 87 1.16 -5.86 -15.23
CA ARG A 87 1.24 -6.18 -16.66
C ARG A 87 -0.13 -6.19 -17.30
N VAL A 88 -0.19 -5.76 -18.55
CA VAL A 88 -1.41 -5.64 -19.34
C VAL A 88 -1.22 -6.38 -20.63
N THR A 89 -2.19 -7.22 -20.99
CA THR A 89 -2.31 -7.81 -22.32
C THR A 89 -3.56 -7.24 -22.97
N SER A 90 -3.45 -6.70 -24.17
CA SER A 90 -4.57 -6.12 -24.91
C SER A 90 -4.93 -6.98 -26.13
N SER A 91 -6.22 -7.05 -26.44
CA SER A 91 -6.77 -7.82 -27.56
C SER A 91 -7.93 -7.07 -28.22
N ASP A 92 -8.16 -7.33 -29.50
CA ASP A 92 -9.35 -6.90 -30.25
C ASP A 92 -10.56 -7.81 -30.02
N THR A 93 -10.37 -8.97 -29.37
CA THR A 93 -11.43 -9.93 -29.07
C THR A 93 -11.55 -10.21 -27.58
N SER A 94 -12.78 -10.30 -27.06
CA SER A 94 -13.09 -10.46 -25.63
C SER A 94 -12.69 -11.81 -25.03
N ALA A 95 -12.46 -12.81 -25.87
CA ALA A 95 -12.40 -14.21 -25.41
C ALA A 95 -10.98 -14.79 -25.42
N SER A 96 -9.97 -14.10 -25.96
CA SER A 96 -8.67 -14.71 -26.14
C SER A 96 -7.53 -13.71 -26.06
N PHE A 97 -6.55 -14.05 -25.21
CA PHE A 97 -5.25 -13.40 -25.15
C PHE A 97 -4.13 -14.36 -25.55
N THR A 98 -4.50 -15.51 -26.14
CA THR A 98 -3.55 -16.57 -26.52
C THR A 98 -2.58 -16.06 -27.58
N GLY A 99 -1.29 -16.24 -27.36
CA GLY A 99 -0.24 -15.81 -28.28
C GLY A 99 0.09 -14.31 -28.20
N LEU A 100 -0.65 -13.50 -27.40
CA LEU A 100 -0.33 -12.11 -27.14
C LEU A 100 0.66 -11.97 -26.00
N THR A 101 1.58 -11.01 -26.13
CA THR A 101 2.61 -10.75 -25.11
C THR A 101 2.15 -9.68 -24.15
N PRO A 102 2.17 -9.92 -22.82
CA PRO A 102 1.91 -8.91 -21.83
C PRO A 102 2.94 -7.77 -21.89
N THR A 103 2.47 -6.55 -21.73
CA THR A 103 3.33 -5.37 -21.54
C THR A 103 3.44 -5.08 -20.05
N THR A 104 4.68 -5.07 -19.52
CA THR A 104 4.94 -4.67 -18.15
C THR A 104 4.80 -3.16 -18.04
N VAL A 105 3.95 -2.71 -17.12
CA VAL A 105 3.84 -1.32 -16.71
C VAL A 105 4.85 -1.08 -15.58
N ALA A 106 5.26 0.16 -15.36
CA ALA A 106 6.24 0.54 -14.36
C ALA A 106 6.01 -0.15 -13.01
N SER A 107 7.07 -0.56 -12.36
CA SER A 107 7.04 -1.08 -10.99
C SER A 107 7.34 0.02 -9.98
N GLY A 108 6.71 -0.05 -8.82
CA GLY A 108 6.98 0.84 -7.69
C GLY A 108 7.13 0.04 -6.40
N THR A 109 8.02 0.48 -5.51
CA THR A 109 8.12 -0.07 -4.15
C THR A 109 7.32 0.80 -3.20
N VAL A 110 6.47 0.17 -2.39
CA VAL A 110 5.69 0.88 -1.37
C VAL A 110 6.59 1.16 -0.18
N ASP A 111 6.88 2.43 0.05
CA ASP A 111 7.62 2.91 1.22
C ASP A 111 6.67 3.63 2.18
N CYS A 112 5.90 2.85 2.92
CA CYS A 112 5.06 3.36 3.98
C CYS A 112 5.84 3.40 5.30
N PRO A 113 5.92 4.52 6.00
CA PRO A 113 6.51 4.53 7.33
C PRO A 113 5.70 3.63 8.26
N VAL A 114 6.23 2.48 8.60
CA VAL A 114 5.67 1.64 9.67
C VAL A 114 6.12 2.26 10.98
N ILE A 115 5.15 2.69 11.80
CA ILE A 115 5.43 3.23 13.12
C ILE A 115 5.59 2.05 14.08
N ASP A 116 6.83 1.66 14.33
CA ASP A 116 7.20 0.67 15.32
C ASP A 116 7.64 1.41 16.59
N VAL A 117 6.76 1.43 17.58
CA VAL A 117 6.94 2.12 18.85
C VAL A 117 6.60 1.20 20.00
N SER A 118 7.28 1.42 21.13
CA SER A 118 6.96 0.74 22.38
C SER A 118 6.85 1.73 23.52
N ALA A 119 6.06 1.35 24.54
CA ALA A 119 5.92 2.10 25.78
C ALA A 119 6.08 1.13 26.96
N VAL A 120 6.97 1.47 27.88
CA VAL A 120 7.22 0.68 29.10
C VAL A 120 7.05 1.58 30.31
N GLN A 121 6.20 1.13 31.26
CA GLN A 121 5.99 1.82 32.52
C GLN A 121 6.73 1.09 33.66
N GLU A 122 7.42 1.87 34.48
CA GLU A 122 8.04 1.39 35.71
C GLU A 122 7.54 2.23 36.90
N LEU A 123 7.32 1.58 38.02
CA LEU A 123 6.99 2.24 39.29
C LEU A 123 8.23 2.25 40.18
N GLY A 124 8.60 3.40 40.61
CA GLY A 124 9.66 3.57 41.62
C GLY A 124 9.26 3.10 43.01
N SER A 125 10.21 3.12 43.93
CA SER A 125 9.97 2.77 45.33
C SER A 125 9.04 3.79 46.00
N CYS A 126 8.15 3.31 46.88
CA CYS A 126 7.30 4.15 47.68
C CYS A 126 8.09 4.97 48.70
N SER A 127 7.85 6.27 48.73
CA SER A 127 8.39 7.19 49.76
C SER A 127 7.25 8.13 50.19
N ALA A 128 7.02 8.25 51.48
CA ALA A 128 5.98 9.10 52.07
C ALA A 128 4.57 8.87 51.47
N GLY A 129 4.22 7.62 51.08
CA GLY A 129 2.92 7.25 50.52
C GLY A 129 2.76 7.53 49.02
N ALA A 130 3.84 7.97 48.35
CA ALA A 130 3.84 8.18 46.92
C ALA A 130 4.95 7.37 46.23
N ALA A 131 4.76 7.04 44.96
CA ALA A 131 5.79 6.43 44.11
C ALA A 131 5.79 7.16 42.75
N THR A 132 6.98 7.35 42.21
CA THR A 132 7.13 7.95 40.89
C THR A 132 6.82 6.87 39.84
N SER A 133 5.96 7.18 38.90
CA SER A 133 5.75 6.39 37.70
C SER A 133 6.62 6.95 36.58
N THR A 134 7.40 6.10 35.95
CA THR A 134 8.24 6.45 34.81
C THR A 134 7.75 5.72 33.57
N LEU A 135 7.43 6.49 32.52
CA LEU A 135 7.05 5.96 31.20
C LEU A 135 8.19 6.20 30.23
N THR A 136 8.72 5.15 29.66
CA THR A 136 9.71 5.20 28.57
C THR A 136 9.04 4.92 27.24
N LEU A 137 9.10 5.86 26.31
CA LEU A 137 8.63 5.76 24.95
C LEU A 137 9.82 5.52 24.04
N SER A 138 9.78 4.53 23.18
CA SER A 138 10.85 4.21 22.24
C SER A 138 10.32 4.17 20.81
N ASN A 139 11.13 4.67 19.87
CA ASN A 139 10.86 4.66 18.45
C ASN A 139 11.91 3.80 17.73
N SER A 140 11.51 2.60 17.31
CA SER A 140 12.34 1.63 16.58
C SER A 140 12.05 1.61 15.07
N ASN A 141 11.39 2.65 14.52
CA ASN A 141 11.04 2.74 13.13
C ASN A 141 12.22 2.45 12.20
N SER A 142 12.00 1.62 11.20
CA SER A 142 12.98 1.34 10.14
C SER A 142 13.19 2.53 9.21
N ALA A 143 12.12 3.28 8.91
CA ALA A 143 12.19 4.54 8.17
C ALA A 143 12.78 5.66 9.02
N ASN A 144 13.34 6.71 8.38
CA ASN A 144 13.87 7.88 9.08
C ASN A 144 12.74 8.81 9.55
N THR A 145 11.88 8.28 10.42
CA THR A 145 10.63 8.92 10.84
C THR A 145 10.64 9.21 12.32
N THR A 146 10.31 10.44 12.71
CA THR A 146 10.04 10.81 14.09
C THR A 146 8.63 10.35 14.48
N ALA A 147 8.51 9.67 15.61
CA ALA A 147 7.21 9.32 16.19
C ALA A 147 6.72 10.44 17.12
N TYR A 148 5.41 10.66 17.11
CA TYR A 148 4.75 11.63 17.99
C TYR A 148 3.73 10.90 18.84
N PHE A 149 3.77 11.15 20.16
CA PHE A 149 2.92 10.48 21.14
C PHE A 149 1.99 11.49 21.82
N LEU A 150 0.71 11.11 21.91
CA LEU A 150 -0.18 11.65 22.93
C LEU A 150 -0.03 10.77 24.17
N VAL A 151 0.33 11.37 25.31
CA VAL A 151 0.52 10.66 26.57
C VAL A 151 -0.47 11.15 27.60
N GLU A 152 -1.24 10.22 28.14
CA GLU A 152 -2.21 10.45 29.18
C GLU A 152 -1.94 9.50 30.34
N TYR A 153 -2.28 9.89 31.56
CA TYR A 153 -2.20 9.04 32.75
C TYR A 153 -3.51 9.05 33.54
N SER A 154 -3.75 7.98 34.25
CA SER A 154 -4.87 7.82 35.19
C SER A 154 -4.34 7.38 36.54
N VAL A 155 -4.91 7.92 37.63
CA VAL A 155 -4.61 7.54 39.02
C VAL A 155 -5.82 6.86 39.70
N ASP A 156 -6.91 6.64 38.98
CA ASP A 156 -8.16 6.09 39.49
C ASP A 156 -8.61 4.79 38.73
N GLY A 157 -7.61 4.04 38.24
CA GLY A 157 -7.85 2.77 37.55
C GLY A 157 -8.42 2.95 36.15
N GLY A 158 -8.18 4.08 35.48
CA GLY A 158 -8.63 4.33 34.11
C GLY A 158 -10.01 4.98 34.00
N SER A 159 -10.60 5.40 35.14
CA SER A 159 -11.91 6.09 35.12
C SER A 159 -11.81 7.52 34.59
N ASN A 160 -10.70 8.21 34.91
CA ASN A 160 -10.40 9.54 34.39
C ASN A 160 -8.96 9.59 33.88
N TRP A 161 -8.75 10.32 32.77
CA TRP A 161 -7.46 10.48 32.15
C TRP A 161 -7.02 11.94 32.13
N THR A 162 -5.75 12.16 32.42
CA THR A 162 -5.14 13.51 32.40
C THR A 162 -3.99 13.49 31.39
N GLN A 163 -4.00 14.48 30.50
CA GLN A 163 -2.93 14.60 29.51
C GLN A 163 -1.62 15.02 30.17
N LYS A 164 -0.56 14.25 29.91
CA LYS A 164 0.82 14.54 30.33
C LYS A 164 1.59 15.24 29.21
N ALA A 165 1.42 14.82 27.96
CA ALA A 165 2.07 15.42 26.81
C ALA A 165 1.17 15.29 25.57
N ALA A 166 1.02 16.37 24.81
CA ALA A 166 0.18 16.41 23.59
C ALA A 166 0.93 15.94 22.33
N ASN A 167 2.25 16.16 22.27
CA ASN A 167 3.09 15.89 21.09
C ASN A 167 4.51 15.55 21.51
N GLN A 168 4.68 14.49 22.32
CA GLN A 168 6.01 14.03 22.67
C GLN A 168 6.68 13.43 21.45
N SER A 169 7.66 14.11 20.89
CA SER A 169 8.42 13.60 19.75
C SER A 169 9.56 12.68 20.20
N VAL A 170 9.74 11.59 19.49
CA VAL A 170 10.85 10.65 19.68
C VAL A 170 11.47 10.36 18.31
N ALA A 171 12.72 10.75 18.14
CA ALA A 171 13.44 10.52 16.89
C ALA A 171 13.68 9.01 16.65
N LYS A 172 14.00 8.64 15.42
CA LYS A 172 14.36 7.26 15.05
C LYS A 172 15.46 6.72 15.98
N ASN A 173 15.27 5.48 16.45
CA ASN A 173 16.21 4.77 17.35
C ASN A 173 16.50 5.52 18.65
N ALA A 174 15.59 6.38 19.09
CA ALA A 174 15.69 7.12 20.33
C ALA A 174 14.59 6.72 21.31
N SER A 175 14.74 7.17 22.55
CA SER A 175 13.72 7.05 23.60
C SER A 175 13.51 8.39 24.30
N ALA A 176 12.31 8.60 24.82
CA ALA A 176 11.96 9.71 25.70
C ALA A 176 11.35 9.18 26.99
N THR A 177 11.64 9.82 28.10
CA THR A 177 11.13 9.43 29.43
C THR A 177 10.26 10.53 30.00
N LEU A 178 9.08 10.15 30.50
CA LEU A 178 8.17 11.03 31.23
C LEU A 178 7.93 10.46 32.63
N THR A 179 7.86 11.36 33.61
CA THR A 179 7.62 10.98 35.03
C THR A 179 6.36 11.62 35.56
N GLN A 180 5.68 10.92 36.44
CA GLN A 180 4.49 11.40 37.16
C GLN A 180 4.57 10.98 38.62
#